data_b481401b9fd2f9454bce1bb3a11acea8
#
_entry.id   b481401b9fd2f9454bce1bb3a11acea8
#
_cell.length_a   1.000
_cell.length_b   1.000
_cell.length_c   1.000
_cell.angle_alpha   90.00
_cell.angle_beta   90.00
_cell.angle_gamma   90.00
#
_symmetry.space_group_name_H-M   'P 1'
#
loop_
_entity.id
_entity.type
_entity.pdbx_description
1 polymer ?
#
loop_
_entity_poly.entity_id
_entity_poly.type
_entity_poly.pdbx_seq_one_letter_code
_entity_poly.pdbx_strand_id
1 'polypeptide(L)'
;MKTALITGITGQDGSYLAELLLEKNYKVHGLIRRNSTSDGTDRINHLLKLPTITLHYGDMTDFACIAQLIKDIQPDEIYNLAAQSHVKVSFSNALYTADANGLGTLRLLEIIKLLGMERTTKLYQAGTSEMFGEVQSIPQREDTPFYPRSPYGVAKLYAHWITKNYREAYGMFACSGILFNHESPRRGETFVTRKITKTLAEIRNGKRILPLELGNLDAKRDWG
;
A
#
# COMPACT_ATOMS: atom_id res chain seq x y z
N MET A 1 0.82 -8.73 24.11
CA MET A 1 1.33 -8.80 22.71
C MET A 1 0.37 -7.97 21.89
N LYS A 2 0.88 -6.99 21.13
CA LYS A 2 0.02 -6.18 20.25
C LYS A 2 -0.38 -6.93 19.00
N THR A 3 -1.52 -6.59 18.44
CA THR A 3 -2.06 -7.15 17.20
C THR A 3 -2.05 -6.11 16.09
N ALA A 4 -1.49 -6.45 14.95
CA ALA A 4 -1.47 -5.60 13.76
C ALA A 4 -2.21 -6.25 12.59
N LEU A 5 -3.01 -5.45 11.88
CA LEU A 5 -3.60 -5.81 10.59
C LEU A 5 -2.85 -5.07 9.47
N ILE A 6 -2.29 -5.82 8.52
CA ILE A 6 -1.62 -5.28 7.34
C ILE A 6 -2.45 -5.59 6.11
N THR A 7 -3.04 -4.58 5.48
CA THR A 7 -3.60 -4.74 4.15
C THR A 7 -2.47 -4.65 3.12
N GLY A 8 -2.48 -5.50 2.08
CA GLY A 8 -1.39 -5.53 1.11
C GLY A 8 -0.08 -6.14 1.64
N ILE A 9 -0.17 -7.07 2.58
CA ILE A 9 0.97 -7.74 3.22
C ILE A 9 1.91 -8.44 2.22
N THR A 10 1.41 -8.88 1.07
CA THR A 10 2.20 -9.53 0.01
C THR A 10 2.96 -8.54 -0.89
N GLY A 11 2.77 -7.23 -0.70
CA GLY A 11 3.52 -6.20 -1.38
C GLY A 11 4.96 -6.10 -0.88
N GLN A 12 5.77 -5.21 -1.53
CA GLN A 12 7.13 -4.92 -1.07
C GLN A 12 7.13 -4.49 0.39
N ASP A 13 6.47 -3.38 0.68
CA ASP A 13 6.47 -2.75 2.01
C ASP A 13 5.76 -3.61 3.06
N GLY A 14 4.63 -4.24 2.67
CA GLY A 14 3.89 -5.13 3.55
C GLY A 14 4.71 -6.32 4.02
N SER A 15 5.55 -6.87 3.15
CA SER A 15 6.41 -8.01 3.49
C SER A 15 7.53 -7.65 4.48
N TYR A 16 8.17 -6.49 4.30
CA TYR A 16 9.18 -5.99 5.25
C TYR A 16 8.55 -5.56 6.59
N LEU A 17 7.39 -4.92 6.53
CA LEU A 17 6.66 -4.53 7.74
C LEU A 17 6.23 -5.76 8.55
N ALA A 18 5.78 -6.83 7.88
CA ALA A 18 5.42 -8.06 8.56
C ALA A 18 6.62 -8.66 9.32
N GLU A 19 7.81 -8.72 8.71
CA GLU A 19 9.04 -9.16 9.37
C GLU A 19 9.34 -8.29 10.60
N LEU A 20 9.37 -6.97 10.43
CA LEU A 20 9.67 -6.04 11.51
C LEU A 20 8.70 -6.16 12.69
N LEU A 21 7.40 -6.33 12.42
CA LEU A 21 6.40 -6.47 13.49
C LEU A 21 6.50 -7.81 14.20
N LEU A 22 6.80 -8.90 13.48
CA LEU A 22 7.04 -10.21 14.09
C LEU A 22 8.29 -10.19 14.99
N GLU A 23 9.39 -9.55 14.56
CA GLU A 23 10.58 -9.32 15.37
C GLU A 23 10.28 -8.51 16.64
N LYS A 24 9.31 -7.59 16.57
CA LYS A 24 8.82 -6.80 17.72
C LYS A 24 7.77 -7.52 18.57
N ASN A 25 7.57 -8.82 18.37
CA ASN A 25 6.61 -9.63 19.10
C ASN A 25 5.14 -9.17 18.92
N TYR A 26 4.76 -8.77 17.71
CA TYR A 26 3.35 -8.57 17.35
C TYR A 26 2.72 -9.87 16.85
N LYS A 27 1.41 -9.99 17.05
CA LYS A 27 0.58 -10.90 16.27
C LYS A 27 0.19 -10.18 14.97
N VAL A 28 0.56 -10.75 13.83
CA VAL A 28 0.35 -10.12 12.52
C VAL A 28 -0.78 -10.81 11.78
N HIS A 29 -1.77 -10.03 11.36
CA HIS A 29 -2.83 -10.45 10.46
C HIS A 29 -2.65 -9.75 9.11
N GLY A 30 -2.65 -10.52 8.04
CA GLY A 30 -2.49 -10.00 6.69
C GLY A 30 -3.75 -10.16 5.86
N LEU A 31 -4.24 -9.07 5.25
CA LEU A 31 -5.32 -9.13 4.27
C LEU A 31 -4.72 -9.35 2.88
N ILE A 32 -5.15 -10.41 2.21
CA ILE A 32 -4.76 -10.76 0.83
C ILE A 32 -5.98 -10.94 -0.05
N ARG A 33 -5.84 -10.65 -1.33
CA ARG A 33 -6.89 -10.99 -2.31
C ARG A 33 -6.73 -12.44 -2.75
N ARG A 34 -7.85 -13.16 -2.81
CA ARG A 34 -7.82 -14.50 -3.37
C ARG A 34 -7.56 -14.44 -4.88
N ASN A 35 -6.62 -15.24 -5.34
CA ASN A 35 -6.37 -15.46 -6.76
C ASN A 35 -6.54 -16.95 -7.06
N SER A 36 -7.07 -17.29 -8.24
CA SER A 36 -7.28 -18.68 -8.67
C SER A 36 -5.99 -19.42 -9.03
N THR A 37 -4.90 -18.70 -9.30
CA THR A 37 -3.63 -19.29 -9.74
C THR A 37 -2.57 -19.31 -8.65
N SER A 38 -2.46 -18.23 -7.86
CA SER A 38 -1.46 -18.11 -6.79
C SER A 38 -1.88 -16.96 -5.86
N ASP A 39 -1.71 -17.11 -4.58
CA ASP A 39 -2.01 -16.06 -3.59
C ASP A 39 -0.96 -14.94 -3.55
N GLY A 40 0.09 -15.04 -4.40
CA GLY A 40 1.16 -14.03 -4.49
C GLY A 40 1.96 -13.88 -3.19
N THR A 41 2.07 -14.95 -2.41
CA THR A 41 2.70 -14.94 -1.08
C THR A 41 4.22 -15.08 -1.10
N ASP A 42 4.86 -15.15 -2.26
CA ASP A 42 6.29 -15.44 -2.41
C ASP A 42 7.19 -14.59 -1.50
N ARG A 43 6.84 -13.30 -1.30
CA ARG A 43 7.61 -12.39 -0.44
C ARG A 43 7.50 -12.69 1.05
N ILE A 44 6.50 -13.45 1.46
CA ILE A 44 6.20 -13.75 2.88
C ILE A 44 6.15 -15.25 3.20
N ASN A 45 6.41 -16.14 2.22
CA ASN A 45 6.33 -17.58 2.41
C ASN A 45 7.17 -18.09 3.60
N HIS A 46 8.33 -17.49 3.84
CA HIS A 46 9.20 -17.80 4.96
C HIS A 46 8.58 -17.49 6.33
N LEU A 47 7.62 -16.55 6.38
CA LEU A 47 6.93 -16.16 7.61
C LEU A 47 5.73 -17.05 7.92
N LEU A 48 5.11 -17.68 6.92
CA LEU A 48 3.85 -18.42 7.06
C LEU A 48 3.93 -19.65 7.97
N LYS A 49 5.14 -20.07 8.34
CA LYS A 49 5.37 -21.15 9.32
C LYS A 49 5.28 -20.69 10.77
N LEU A 50 5.27 -19.39 11.00
CA LEU A 50 5.22 -18.83 12.35
C LEU A 50 3.79 -18.81 12.88
N PRO A 51 3.54 -19.18 14.14
CA PRO A 51 2.19 -19.20 14.71
C PRO A 51 1.61 -17.79 14.96
N THR A 52 2.45 -16.77 14.84
CA THR A 52 2.11 -15.36 15.10
C THR A 52 1.67 -14.60 13.85
N ILE A 53 1.61 -15.25 12.69
CA ILE A 53 1.07 -14.68 11.46
C ILE A 53 -0.15 -15.45 10.97
N THR A 54 -1.18 -14.72 10.55
CA THR A 54 -2.40 -15.29 9.97
C THR A 54 -2.82 -14.50 8.74
N LEU A 55 -3.10 -15.18 7.64
CA LEU A 55 -3.62 -14.55 6.43
C LEU A 55 -5.14 -14.69 6.34
N HIS A 56 -5.79 -13.64 5.83
CA HIS A 56 -7.23 -13.56 5.62
C HIS A 56 -7.51 -13.14 4.18
N TYR A 57 -8.48 -13.78 3.56
CA TYR A 57 -8.94 -13.37 2.22
C TYR A 57 -9.94 -12.23 2.33
N GLY A 58 -9.80 -11.24 1.46
CA GLY A 58 -10.73 -10.12 1.33
C GLY A 58 -10.24 -9.08 0.33
N ASP A 59 -11.07 -8.11 0.02
CA ASP A 59 -10.75 -7.01 -0.89
C ASP A 59 -11.12 -5.67 -0.25
N MET A 60 -10.35 -4.62 -0.53
CA MET A 60 -10.61 -3.27 -0.02
C MET A 60 -11.94 -2.67 -0.52
N THR A 61 -12.53 -3.29 -1.53
CA THR A 61 -13.85 -2.92 -2.07
C THR A 61 -15.01 -3.59 -1.33
N ASP A 62 -14.74 -4.60 -0.49
CA ASP A 62 -15.76 -5.35 0.28
C ASP A 62 -15.82 -4.86 1.73
N PHE A 63 -16.77 -3.96 2.00
CA PHE A 63 -16.99 -3.40 3.33
C PHE A 63 -17.35 -4.49 4.38
N ALA A 64 -18.22 -5.41 4.03
CA ALA A 64 -18.72 -6.40 4.99
C ALA A 64 -17.61 -7.38 5.42
N CYS A 65 -16.82 -7.85 4.46
CA CYS A 65 -15.67 -8.71 4.72
C CYS A 65 -14.66 -8.02 5.65
N ILE A 66 -14.28 -6.76 5.36
CA ILE A 66 -13.32 -6.01 6.16
C ILE A 66 -13.87 -5.71 7.55
N ALA A 67 -15.16 -5.35 7.66
CA ALA A 67 -15.80 -5.05 8.93
C ALA A 67 -15.82 -6.28 9.84
N GLN A 68 -16.19 -7.44 9.32
CA GLN A 68 -16.17 -8.69 10.07
C GLN A 68 -14.74 -9.03 10.53
N LEU A 69 -13.76 -8.88 9.62
CA LEU A 69 -12.36 -9.15 9.93
C LEU A 69 -11.83 -8.27 11.07
N ILE A 70 -12.05 -6.96 11.00
CA ILE A 70 -11.61 -6.01 12.05
C ILE A 70 -12.32 -6.29 13.36
N LYS A 71 -13.62 -6.60 13.32
CA LYS A 71 -14.40 -7.00 14.50
C LYS A 71 -13.84 -8.23 15.20
N ASP A 72 -13.42 -9.25 14.43
CA ASP A 72 -12.92 -10.52 14.99
C ASP A 72 -11.49 -10.39 15.52
N ILE A 73 -10.65 -9.58 14.85
CA ILE A 73 -9.23 -9.40 15.22
C ILE A 73 -9.06 -8.38 16.34
N GLN A 74 -9.88 -7.31 16.37
CA GLN A 74 -9.71 -6.16 17.27
C GLN A 74 -8.26 -5.62 17.27
N PRO A 75 -7.71 -5.19 16.10
CA PRO A 75 -6.31 -4.83 16.00
C PRO A 75 -5.97 -3.55 16.78
N ASP A 76 -4.80 -3.53 17.44
CA ASP A 76 -4.24 -2.31 18.02
C ASP A 76 -3.77 -1.34 16.94
N GLU A 77 -3.30 -1.88 15.81
CA GLU A 77 -2.73 -1.10 14.71
C GLU A 77 -3.16 -1.66 13.36
N ILE A 78 -3.58 -0.76 12.45
CA ILE A 78 -3.92 -1.10 11.05
C ILE A 78 -2.95 -0.35 10.14
N TYR A 79 -2.26 -1.09 9.28
CA TYR A 79 -1.37 -0.56 8.25
C TYR A 79 -2.01 -0.77 6.88
N ASN A 80 -2.55 0.30 6.30
CA ASN A 80 -3.21 0.24 5.01
C ASN A 80 -2.21 0.46 3.87
N LEU A 81 -1.64 -0.63 3.38
CA LEU A 81 -0.68 -0.66 2.27
C LEU A 81 -1.29 -1.23 0.98
N ALA A 82 -2.52 -1.77 1.05
CA ALA A 82 -3.21 -2.28 -0.12
C ALA A 82 -3.54 -1.15 -1.10
N ALA A 83 -3.19 -1.35 -2.35
CA ALA A 83 -3.51 -0.41 -3.42
C ALA A 83 -3.45 -1.09 -4.81
N GLN A 84 -4.19 -0.56 -5.75
CA GLN A 84 -3.81 -0.61 -7.16
C GLN A 84 -2.73 0.46 -7.33
N SER A 85 -1.44 0.07 -7.36
CA SER A 85 -0.30 0.99 -7.24
C SER A 85 0.38 1.35 -8.56
N HIS A 86 -0.05 0.78 -9.68
CA HIS A 86 0.56 1.03 -10.98
C HIS A 86 -0.09 2.25 -11.65
N VAL A 87 0.63 3.38 -11.71
CA VAL A 87 0.11 4.66 -12.22
C VAL A 87 -0.48 4.52 -13.62
N LYS A 88 0.23 3.89 -14.58
CA LYS A 88 -0.27 3.72 -15.95
C LYS A 88 -1.58 2.92 -16.00
N VAL A 89 -1.71 1.86 -15.20
CA VAL A 89 -2.91 1.03 -15.14
C VAL A 89 -4.10 1.81 -14.57
N SER A 90 -3.87 2.81 -13.72
CA SER A 90 -4.95 3.62 -13.16
C SER A 90 -5.76 4.38 -14.22
N PHE A 91 -5.18 4.69 -15.39
CA PHE A 91 -5.89 5.33 -16.49
C PHE A 91 -6.87 4.39 -17.20
N SER A 92 -6.56 3.09 -17.27
CA SER A 92 -7.47 2.09 -17.85
C SER A 92 -8.43 1.49 -16.82
N ASN A 93 -8.13 1.62 -15.52
CA ASN A 93 -8.88 1.04 -14.41
C ASN A 93 -9.21 2.09 -13.32
N ALA A 94 -9.66 3.27 -13.75
CA ALA A 94 -9.84 4.42 -12.86
C ALA A 94 -10.86 4.17 -11.74
N LEU A 95 -12.00 3.55 -12.06
CA LEU A 95 -13.05 3.26 -11.09
C LEU A 95 -12.57 2.31 -9.99
N TYR A 96 -11.95 1.19 -10.37
CA TYR A 96 -11.37 0.26 -9.39
C TYR A 96 -10.26 0.92 -8.56
N THR A 97 -9.43 1.75 -9.19
CA THR A 97 -8.36 2.49 -8.49
C THR A 97 -8.95 3.44 -7.45
N ALA A 98 -10.02 4.19 -7.80
CA ALA A 98 -10.71 5.07 -6.87
C ALA A 98 -11.37 4.29 -5.73
N ASP A 99 -12.04 3.20 -6.04
CA ASP A 99 -12.76 2.37 -5.08
C ASP A 99 -11.80 1.68 -4.09
N ALA A 100 -10.77 1.00 -4.59
CA ALA A 100 -9.82 0.29 -3.73
C ALA A 100 -8.92 1.25 -2.93
N ASN A 101 -8.37 2.30 -3.56
CA ASN A 101 -7.38 3.18 -2.92
C ASN A 101 -8.01 4.31 -2.11
N GLY A 102 -9.05 4.96 -2.66
CA GLY A 102 -9.73 6.09 -2.01
C GLY A 102 -10.81 5.61 -1.05
N LEU A 103 -11.86 4.99 -1.59
CA LEU A 103 -12.99 4.52 -0.78
C LEU A 103 -12.61 3.36 0.15
N GLY A 104 -11.62 2.53 -0.24
CA GLY A 104 -11.08 1.50 0.65
C GLY A 104 -10.52 2.07 1.95
N THR A 105 -9.83 3.23 1.88
CA THR A 105 -9.38 3.95 3.08
C THR A 105 -10.54 4.46 3.91
N LEU A 106 -11.56 5.05 3.27
CA LEU A 106 -12.77 5.49 3.97
C LEU A 106 -13.49 4.32 4.66
N ARG A 107 -13.56 3.15 4.01
CA ARG A 107 -14.15 1.93 4.62
C ARG A 107 -13.45 1.56 5.92
N LEU A 108 -12.12 1.56 5.96
CA LEU A 108 -11.37 1.27 7.19
C LEU A 108 -11.70 2.28 8.31
N LEU A 109 -11.70 3.56 7.99
CA LEU A 109 -12.02 4.63 8.94
C LEU A 109 -13.46 4.51 9.47
N GLU A 110 -14.44 4.28 8.59
CA GLU A 110 -15.84 4.06 8.99
C GLU A 110 -16.00 2.80 9.84
N ILE A 111 -15.31 1.71 9.51
CA ILE A 111 -15.38 0.48 10.31
C ILE A 111 -14.81 0.71 11.72
N ILE A 112 -13.66 1.37 11.84
CA ILE A 112 -13.06 1.73 13.14
C ILE A 112 -14.08 2.53 13.98
N LYS A 113 -14.73 3.51 13.37
CA LYS A 113 -15.75 4.33 14.02
C LYS A 113 -17.00 3.53 14.39
N LEU A 114 -17.55 2.74 13.46
CA LEU A 114 -18.75 1.93 13.69
C LEU A 114 -18.57 0.89 14.81
N LEU A 115 -17.34 0.40 14.99
CA LEU A 115 -16.98 -0.55 16.03
C LEU A 115 -16.60 0.11 17.37
N GLY A 116 -16.59 1.45 17.44
CA GLY A 116 -16.20 2.20 18.64
C GLY A 116 -14.71 2.08 18.99
N MET A 117 -13.86 1.89 17.97
CA MET A 117 -12.43 1.61 18.15
C MET A 117 -11.54 2.86 17.94
N GLU A 118 -12.12 4.06 17.86
CA GLU A 118 -11.41 5.30 17.53
C GLU A 118 -10.28 5.63 18.51
N ARG A 119 -10.40 5.19 19.75
CA ARG A 119 -9.40 5.44 20.81
C ARG A 119 -8.42 4.29 21.02
N THR A 120 -8.72 3.12 20.50
CA THR A 120 -7.94 1.90 20.75
C THR A 120 -7.11 1.47 19.52
N THR A 121 -7.62 1.68 18.30
CA THR A 121 -6.97 1.28 17.06
C THR A 121 -6.28 2.47 16.40
N LYS A 122 -5.00 2.31 16.05
CA LYS A 122 -4.22 3.28 15.28
C LYS A 122 -4.22 2.91 13.81
N LEU A 123 -4.42 3.88 12.93
CA LEU A 123 -4.40 3.67 11.48
C LEU A 123 -3.20 4.40 10.84
N TYR A 124 -2.40 3.68 10.10
CA TYR A 124 -1.45 4.24 9.15
C TYR A 124 -1.96 4.05 7.72
N GLN A 125 -2.07 5.15 6.98
CA GLN A 125 -2.41 5.17 5.56
C GLN A 125 -1.15 5.41 4.73
N ALA A 126 -0.82 4.50 3.83
CA ALA A 126 0.25 4.72 2.86
C ALA A 126 -0.22 5.73 1.78
N GLY A 127 0.33 6.94 1.83
CA GLY A 127 0.18 7.94 0.78
C GLY A 127 1.23 7.77 -0.33
N THR A 128 1.48 8.82 -1.11
CA THR A 128 2.41 8.76 -2.24
C THR A 128 2.85 10.16 -2.64
N SER A 129 4.07 10.31 -3.17
CA SER A 129 4.55 11.54 -3.81
C SER A 129 3.75 11.90 -5.07
N GLU A 130 3.04 10.95 -5.69
CA GLU A 130 2.14 11.19 -6.83
C GLU A 130 0.96 12.13 -6.51
N MET A 131 0.72 12.40 -5.21
CA MET A 131 -0.23 13.44 -4.79
C MET A 131 0.25 14.83 -5.18
N PHE A 132 1.55 15.09 -5.17
CA PHE A 132 2.13 16.35 -5.63
C PHE A 132 1.98 16.53 -7.14
N GLY A 133 2.10 15.45 -7.92
CA GLY A 133 1.86 15.43 -9.36
C GLY A 133 2.68 16.46 -10.12
N GLU A 134 2.04 17.52 -10.63
CA GLU A 134 2.72 18.69 -11.20
C GLU A 134 3.20 19.59 -10.06
N VAL A 135 4.46 19.45 -9.72
CA VAL A 135 5.06 20.04 -8.52
C VAL A 135 4.95 21.55 -8.50
N GLN A 136 4.36 22.10 -7.44
CA GLN A 136 4.12 23.54 -7.29
C GLN A 136 5.29 24.28 -6.62
N SER A 137 6.18 23.57 -5.92
CA SER A 137 7.40 24.12 -5.32
C SER A 137 8.48 23.06 -5.18
N ILE A 138 9.75 23.51 -5.18
CA ILE A 138 10.95 22.67 -5.00
C ILE A 138 11.82 23.31 -3.93
N PRO A 139 12.21 22.56 -2.87
CA PRO A 139 11.83 21.18 -2.54
C PRO A 139 10.35 21.07 -2.10
N GLN A 140 9.76 19.89 -2.26
CA GLN A 140 8.43 19.59 -1.71
C GLN A 140 8.50 19.49 -0.19
N ARG A 141 7.42 19.92 0.46
CA ARG A 141 7.22 19.89 1.90
C ARG A 141 5.78 19.44 2.20
N GLU A 142 5.45 19.24 3.45
CA GLU A 142 4.11 18.82 3.88
C GLU A 142 3.02 19.87 3.58
N ASP A 143 3.39 21.13 3.45
CA ASP A 143 2.52 22.26 3.08
C ASP A 143 2.52 22.59 1.59
N THR A 144 3.32 21.89 0.78
CA THR A 144 3.31 22.05 -0.69
C THR A 144 1.95 21.65 -1.25
N PRO A 145 1.30 22.51 -2.06
CA PRO A 145 0.00 22.18 -2.65
C PRO A 145 0.05 20.91 -3.50
N PHE A 146 -0.94 20.05 -3.34
CA PHE A 146 -1.09 18.86 -4.15
C PHE A 146 -1.76 19.17 -5.49
N TYR A 147 -1.21 18.62 -6.59
CA TYR A 147 -1.76 18.72 -7.92
C TYR A 147 -1.60 17.41 -8.70
N PRO A 148 -2.33 16.32 -8.30
CA PRO A 148 -2.16 15.00 -8.88
C PRO A 148 -2.46 14.98 -10.39
N ARG A 149 -1.71 14.16 -11.13
CA ARG A 149 -1.78 14.05 -12.60
C ARG A 149 -2.21 12.66 -13.07
N SER A 150 -2.72 11.83 -12.16
CA SER A 150 -3.21 10.48 -12.50
C SER A 150 -4.40 10.09 -11.63
N PRO A 151 -5.29 9.19 -12.10
CA PRO A 151 -6.37 8.64 -11.26
C PRO A 151 -5.84 8.00 -9.97
N TYR A 152 -4.66 7.39 -10.00
CA TYR A 152 -3.96 6.88 -8.81
C TYR A 152 -3.64 8.00 -7.81
N GLY A 153 -3.00 9.07 -8.29
CA GLY A 153 -2.65 10.23 -7.44
C GLY A 153 -3.89 10.89 -6.84
N VAL A 154 -4.97 11.04 -7.61
CA VAL A 154 -6.26 11.58 -7.13
C VAL A 154 -6.88 10.68 -6.05
N ALA A 155 -6.90 9.37 -6.25
CA ALA A 155 -7.44 8.42 -5.27
C ALA A 155 -6.63 8.44 -3.96
N LYS A 156 -5.30 8.53 -4.04
CA LYS A 156 -4.42 8.65 -2.87
C LYS A 156 -4.55 10.00 -2.18
N LEU A 157 -4.79 11.09 -2.93
CA LEU A 157 -5.08 12.40 -2.35
C LEU A 157 -6.40 12.40 -1.57
N TYR A 158 -7.44 11.75 -2.10
CA TYR A 158 -8.67 11.54 -1.34
C TYR A 158 -8.39 10.77 -0.04
N ALA A 159 -7.64 9.66 -0.12
CA ALA A 159 -7.26 8.86 1.04
C ALA A 159 -6.49 9.68 2.10
N HIS A 160 -5.58 10.55 1.67
CA HIS A 160 -4.84 11.47 2.55
C HIS A 160 -5.78 12.42 3.30
N TRP A 161 -6.65 13.12 2.57
CA TRP A 161 -7.54 14.10 3.17
C TRP A 161 -8.62 13.49 4.04
N ILE A 162 -9.18 12.35 3.66
CA ILE A 162 -10.19 11.68 4.50
C ILE A 162 -9.57 11.13 5.78
N THR A 163 -8.31 10.66 5.75
CA THR A 163 -7.58 10.24 6.95
C THR A 163 -7.37 11.42 7.90
N LYS A 164 -6.95 12.58 7.37
CA LYS A 164 -6.81 13.81 8.15
C LYS A 164 -8.15 14.27 8.73
N ASN A 165 -9.22 14.26 7.93
CA ASN A 165 -10.55 14.63 8.36
C ASN A 165 -11.04 13.78 9.55
N TYR A 166 -10.89 12.45 9.47
CA TYR A 166 -11.32 11.54 10.54
C TYR A 166 -10.47 11.71 11.81
N ARG A 167 -9.19 11.98 11.68
CA ARG A 167 -8.34 12.35 12.83
C ARG A 167 -8.86 13.58 13.55
N GLU A 168 -9.20 14.63 12.80
CA GLU A 168 -9.65 15.91 13.35
C GLU A 168 -11.08 15.84 13.87
N ALA A 169 -11.99 15.22 13.12
CA ALA A 169 -13.43 15.18 13.45
C ALA A 169 -13.75 14.19 14.59
N TYR A 170 -13.09 13.03 14.63
CA TYR A 170 -13.41 11.95 15.56
C TYR A 170 -12.30 11.68 16.57
N GLY A 171 -11.19 12.42 16.51
CA GLY A 171 -10.05 12.23 17.40
C GLY A 171 -9.37 10.86 17.25
N MET A 172 -9.45 10.25 16.07
CA MET A 172 -8.75 8.99 15.77
C MET A 172 -7.26 9.20 15.74
N PHE A 173 -6.48 8.20 16.17
CA PHE A 173 -5.08 8.13 15.82
C PHE A 173 -4.95 7.61 14.38
N ALA A 174 -5.04 8.51 13.41
CA ALA A 174 -4.91 8.19 12.00
C ALA A 174 -3.88 9.11 11.34
N CYS A 175 -2.88 8.55 10.67
CA CYS A 175 -1.86 9.31 9.97
C CYS A 175 -1.66 8.80 8.54
N SER A 176 -1.25 9.71 7.65
CA SER A 176 -0.94 9.40 6.26
C SER A 176 0.53 9.73 6.00
N GLY A 177 1.31 8.73 5.60
CA GLY A 177 2.67 8.91 5.12
C GLY A 177 2.68 9.46 3.69
N ILE A 178 3.67 10.26 3.34
CA ILE A 178 3.92 10.70 1.97
C ILE A 178 5.15 9.94 1.47
N LEU A 179 4.90 8.80 0.83
CA LEU A 179 5.96 7.91 0.38
C LEU A 179 6.46 8.34 -1.00
N PHE A 180 7.74 8.59 -1.09
CA PHE A 180 8.45 8.77 -2.35
C PHE A 180 8.82 7.41 -2.95
N ASN A 181 9.50 7.42 -4.11
CA ASN A 181 9.96 6.18 -4.71
C ASN A 181 10.97 5.49 -3.79
N HIS A 182 10.71 4.26 -3.42
CA HIS A 182 11.60 3.46 -2.57
C HIS A 182 11.67 2.04 -3.12
N GLU A 183 12.88 1.52 -3.18
CA GLU A 183 13.20 0.33 -3.94
C GLU A 183 13.83 -0.74 -3.04
N SER A 184 13.71 -1.99 -3.46
CA SER A 184 14.33 -3.12 -2.78
C SER A 184 14.44 -4.33 -3.69
N PRO A 185 15.13 -5.40 -3.28
CA PRO A 185 15.10 -6.70 -3.97
C PRO A 185 13.68 -7.28 -4.15
N ARG A 186 12.71 -6.83 -3.34
CA ARG A 186 11.30 -7.27 -3.40
C ARG A 186 10.43 -6.36 -4.28
N ARG A 187 11.01 -5.37 -4.95
CA ARG A 187 10.25 -4.49 -5.85
C ARG A 187 9.56 -5.30 -6.95
N GLY A 188 8.33 -4.92 -7.30
CA GLY A 188 7.57 -5.56 -8.38
C GLY A 188 8.31 -5.42 -9.73
N GLU A 189 8.34 -6.48 -10.54
CA GLU A 189 9.12 -6.56 -11.78
C GLU A 189 8.69 -5.59 -12.87
N THR A 190 7.48 -5.05 -12.78
CA THR A 190 6.94 -4.04 -13.71
C THR A 190 7.40 -2.61 -13.39
N PHE A 191 7.96 -2.39 -12.20
CA PHE A 191 8.52 -1.09 -11.83
C PHE A 191 9.91 -0.89 -12.41
N VAL A 192 10.24 0.36 -12.72
CA VAL A 192 11.38 0.71 -13.58
C VAL A 192 12.71 0.15 -13.09
N THR A 193 13.05 0.27 -11.83
CA THR A 193 14.32 -0.21 -11.26
C THR A 193 14.45 -1.73 -11.36
N ARG A 194 13.42 -2.46 -10.94
CA ARG A 194 13.42 -3.93 -11.03
C ARG A 194 13.35 -4.40 -12.48
N LYS A 195 12.59 -3.70 -13.34
CA LYS A 195 12.57 -3.97 -14.78
C LYS A 195 13.97 -3.86 -15.37
N ILE A 196 14.74 -2.81 -15.04
CA ILE A 196 16.10 -2.60 -15.51
C ILE A 196 17.01 -3.75 -15.03
N THR A 197 17.10 -3.95 -13.72
CA THR A 197 18.02 -4.94 -13.13
C THR A 197 17.74 -6.36 -13.60
N LYS A 198 16.46 -6.75 -13.68
CA LYS A 198 16.06 -8.07 -14.18
C LYS A 198 16.39 -8.24 -15.66
N THR A 199 16.02 -7.27 -16.51
CA THR A 199 16.28 -7.35 -17.95
C THR A 199 17.77 -7.43 -18.25
N LEU A 200 18.62 -6.62 -17.58
CA LEU A 200 20.06 -6.67 -17.75
C LEU A 200 20.64 -8.03 -17.33
N ALA A 201 20.15 -8.59 -16.24
CA ALA A 201 20.56 -9.94 -15.80
C ALA A 201 20.16 -11.01 -16.83
N GLU A 202 18.96 -10.93 -17.40
CA GLU A 202 18.49 -11.84 -18.45
C GLU A 202 19.34 -11.73 -19.73
N ILE A 203 19.66 -10.51 -20.17
CA ILE A 203 20.54 -10.27 -21.34
C ILE A 203 21.94 -10.85 -21.07
N ARG A 204 22.52 -10.54 -19.90
CA ARG A 204 23.86 -11.03 -19.53
C ARG A 204 23.94 -12.57 -19.50
N ASN A 205 22.87 -13.23 -19.10
CA ASN A 205 22.80 -14.68 -19.03
C ASN A 205 22.31 -15.34 -20.33
N GLY A 206 22.19 -14.59 -21.44
CA GLY A 206 21.73 -15.10 -22.73
C GLY A 206 20.26 -15.55 -22.76
N LYS A 207 19.48 -15.20 -21.73
CA LYS A 207 18.04 -15.56 -21.64
C LYS A 207 17.14 -14.60 -22.39
N ARG A 208 17.66 -13.46 -22.81
CA ARG A 208 16.94 -12.42 -23.55
C ARG A 208 17.84 -11.81 -24.61
N ILE A 209 17.31 -11.70 -25.83
CA ILE A 209 18.00 -11.10 -26.99
C ILE A 209 17.47 -9.67 -27.24
N LEU A 210 16.22 -9.40 -26.87
CA LEU A 210 15.58 -8.11 -27.11
C LEU A 210 16.11 -7.02 -26.17
N PRO A 211 16.24 -5.78 -26.64
CA PRO A 211 16.71 -4.65 -25.83
C PRO A 211 15.75 -4.34 -24.69
N LEU A 212 16.25 -3.62 -23.68
CA LEU A 212 15.45 -3.03 -22.63
C LEU A 212 14.69 -1.81 -23.19
N GLU A 213 13.38 -1.89 -23.16
CA GLU A 213 12.51 -0.76 -23.52
C GLU A 213 12.14 0.05 -22.27
N LEU A 214 12.45 1.34 -22.29
CA LEU A 214 12.10 2.31 -21.25
C LEU A 214 11.23 3.43 -21.84
N GLY A 215 10.49 4.13 -20.98
CA GLY A 215 9.72 5.31 -21.34
C GLY A 215 10.62 6.56 -21.44
N ASN A 216 10.19 7.67 -20.82
CA ASN A 216 10.97 8.90 -20.80
C ASN A 216 12.27 8.73 -20.01
N LEU A 217 13.41 8.82 -20.70
CA LEU A 217 14.75 8.66 -20.11
C LEU A 217 15.18 9.88 -19.29
N ASP A 218 14.58 11.06 -19.54
CA ASP A 218 14.90 12.31 -18.85
C ASP A 218 14.06 12.52 -17.58
N ALA A 219 13.19 11.58 -17.26
CA ALA A 219 12.32 11.67 -16.08
C ALA A 219 13.16 11.64 -14.79
N LYS A 220 13.06 12.71 -14.01
CA LYS A 220 13.69 12.81 -12.68
C LYS A 220 12.73 12.32 -11.61
N ARG A 221 13.25 11.61 -10.62
CA ARG A 221 12.51 11.11 -9.46
C ARG A 221 13.41 11.20 -8.23
N ASP A 222 12.77 11.29 -7.07
CA ASP A 222 13.44 11.12 -5.77
C ASP A 222 13.35 9.64 -5.39
N TRP A 223 14.51 9.02 -5.19
CA TRP A 223 14.64 7.59 -4.92
C TRP A 223 15.19 7.35 -3.51
N GLY A 224 14.50 6.51 -2.74
CA GLY A 224 14.92 6.01 -1.45
C GLY A 224 15.28 4.52 -1.46
#